data_06330f7c7c82913feb0e942b5f165eaa
#
_entry.id   06330f7c7c82913feb0e942b5f165eaa
#
_cell.length_a   1.000
_cell.length_b   1.000
_cell.length_c   1.000
_cell.angle_alpha   90.00
_cell.angle_beta   90.00
_cell.angle_gamma   90.00
#
_symmetry.space_group_name_H-M   'P 1'
#
loop_
_entity.id
_entity.type
_entity.pdbx_description
1 polymer ?
#
loop_
_entity_poly.entity_id
_entity_poly.type
_entity_poly.pdbx_seq_one_letter_code
_entity_poly.pdbx_strand_id
1 'polypeptide(L)'
;NIIASALFGDGAAAAVLSTEGEGINIENTGEYTWKSSLDIMGWEIIDSGLGVIFSKNIPKLIKKDLKKITNTFLKNNNLELKNIKEFIPHPGGAKVLDALEEVYDLKTGKLNHSRQILKNYGNMSSATVLFILERAIDKFDNKKKGRYLMTALGPGFTSGFMNLKINNKI
;
A
#
# COMPACT_ATOMS: atom_id res chain seq x y z
N ASN A 1 -10.31 -4.25 21.57
CA ASN A 1 -9.54 -4.87 20.48
C ASN A 1 -8.05 -4.52 20.64
N ILE A 2 -7.32 -5.33 21.43
CA ILE A 2 -5.91 -5.09 21.82
C ILE A 2 -5.00 -4.89 20.60
N ILE A 3 -5.21 -5.66 19.52
CA ILE A 3 -4.38 -5.56 18.32
C ILE A 3 -4.57 -4.19 17.65
N ALA A 4 -5.80 -3.74 17.50
CA ALA A 4 -6.08 -2.44 16.92
C ALA A 4 -5.48 -1.30 17.76
N SER A 5 -5.67 -1.34 19.09
CA SER A 5 -5.10 -0.33 20.00
C SER A 5 -3.58 -0.25 19.97
N ALA A 6 -2.91 -1.39 19.70
CA ALA A 6 -1.45 -1.42 19.59
C ALA A 6 -0.92 -1.10 18.19
N LEU A 7 -1.76 -1.18 17.16
CA LEU A 7 -1.34 -1.07 15.76
C LEU A 7 -1.63 0.32 15.16
N PHE A 8 -2.81 0.89 15.47
CA PHE A 8 -3.23 2.15 14.87
C PHE A 8 -2.55 3.36 15.51
N GLY A 9 -2.32 4.38 14.70
CA GLY A 9 -1.81 5.68 15.09
C GLY A 9 -2.55 6.80 14.37
N ASP A 10 -2.42 8.01 14.85
CA ASP A 10 -3.00 9.18 14.23
C ASP A 10 -2.05 9.78 13.19
N GLY A 11 -2.61 10.29 12.10
CA GLY A 11 -1.84 10.94 11.05
C GLY A 11 -2.73 11.61 10.03
N ALA A 12 -2.18 12.66 9.41
CA ALA A 12 -2.80 13.36 8.30
C ALA A 12 -1.79 13.56 7.18
N ALA A 13 -2.25 13.46 5.95
CA ALA A 13 -1.44 13.71 4.77
C ALA A 13 -2.27 14.42 3.71
N ALA A 14 -1.62 15.28 2.92
CA ALA A 14 -2.23 15.97 1.78
C ALA A 14 -1.29 15.90 0.58
N ALA A 15 -1.88 15.82 -0.61
CA ALA A 15 -1.15 15.88 -1.86
C ALA A 15 -1.85 16.84 -2.83
N VAL A 16 -1.08 17.68 -3.50
CA VAL A 16 -1.59 18.54 -4.57
C VAL A 16 -1.45 17.79 -5.88
N LEU A 17 -2.56 17.63 -6.59
CA LEU A 17 -2.60 17.04 -7.92
C LEU A 17 -2.77 18.16 -8.96
N SER A 18 -1.99 18.11 -10.03
CA SER A 18 -2.05 19.05 -11.15
C SER A 18 -1.99 18.30 -12.47
N THR A 19 -2.60 18.83 -13.49
CA THR A 19 -2.46 18.34 -14.88
C THR A 19 -1.21 18.88 -15.56
N GLU A 20 -0.53 19.85 -14.95
CA GLU A 20 0.65 20.52 -15.45
C GLU A 20 1.80 20.40 -14.43
N GLY A 21 3.03 20.45 -14.94
CA GLY A 21 4.23 20.50 -14.12
C GLY A 21 5.09 19.24 -14.20
N GLU A 22 6.26 19.34 -13.56
CA GLU A 22 7.20 18.23 -13.39
C GLU A 22 6.97 17.56 -12.04
N GLY A 23 7.36 16.30 -11.91
CA GLY A 23 7.28 15.61 -10.63
C GLY A 23 6.92 14.14 -10.76
N ILE A 24 6.02 13.70 -9.88
CA ILE A 24 5.52 12.32 -9.86
C ILE A 24 4.26 12.25 -10.72
N ASN A 25 4.33 11.49 -11.79
CA ASN A 25 3.17 11.25 -12.64
C ASN A 25 2.38 10.03 -12.18
N ILE A 26 1.08 10.16 -12.03
CA ILE A 26 0.16 9.04 -11.89
C ILE A 26 -0.13 8.51 -13.30
N GLU A 27 0.43 7.34 -13.65
CA GLU A 27 0.22 6.77 -14.98
C GLU A 27 -1.05 5.94 -15.06
N ASN A 28 -1.31 5.13 -14.03
CA ASN A 28 -2.43 4.20 -14.01
C ASN A 28 -2.94 4.00 -12.58
N THR A 29 -4.24 3.78 -12.46
CA THR A 29 -4.89 3.39 -11.22
C THR A 29 -5.78 2.18 -11.46
N GLY A 30 -6.08 1.43 -10.40
CA GLY A 30 -6.98 0.29 -10.45
C GLY A 30 -7.32 -0.21 -9.07
N GLU A 31 -8.33 -1.04 -9.02
CA GLU A 31 -8.76 -1.70 -7.79
C GLU A 31 -9.24 -3.12 -8.05
N TYR A 32 -9.23 -3.92 -7.02
CA TYR A 32 -9.81 -5.24 -7.01
C TYR A 32 -10.48 -5.51 -5.67
N THR A 33 -11.76 -5.83 -5.70
CA THR A 33 -12.53 -6.21 -4.52
C THR A 33 -12.82 -7.70 -4.54
N TRP A 34 -12.46 -8.39 -3.46
CA TRP A 34 -12.79 -9.82 -3.29
C TRP A 34 -14.28 -9.98 -3.03
N LYS A 35 -14.91 -10.91 -3.74
CA LYS A 35 -16.30 -11.26 -3.50
C LYS A 35 -16.47 -11.89 -2.10
N SER A 36 -17.57 -11.58 -1.43
CA SER A 36 -17.95 -12.17 -0.14
C SER A 36 -16.86 -12.04 0.94
N SER A 37 -16.28 -10.84 1.08
CA SER A 37 -15.16 -10.57 1.97
C SER A 37 -15.36 -9.40 2.93
N LEU A 38 -16.61 -9.03 3.20
CA LEU A 38 -16.97 -7.94 4.12
C LEU A 38 -16.53 -8.23 5.58
N ASP A 39 -16.41 -9.49 5.93
CA ASP A 39 -15.95 -9.99 7.24
C ASP A 39 -14.41 -9.97 7.40
N ILE A 40 -13.67 -9.66 6.35
CA ILE A 40 -12.19 -9.67 6.36
C ILE A 40 -11.62 -8.40 7.01
N MET A 41 -12.18 -7.25 6.67
CA MET A 41 -11.77 -5.96 7.23
C MET A 41 -12.92 -4.96 7.17
N GLY A 42 -13.14 -4.24 8.25
CA GLY A 42 -14.20 -3.25 8.32
C GLY A 42 -14.42 -2.71 9.72
N TRP A 43 -15.59 -2.15 9.90
CA TRP A 43 -16.08 -1.59 11.15
C TRP A 43 -17.45 -2.16 11.45
N GLU A 44 -17.71 -2.42 12.72
CA GLU A 44 -19.01 -2.80 13.25
C GLU A 44 -19.44 -1.81 14.33
N ILE A 45 -20.74 -1.60 14.47
CA ILE A 45 -21.28 -0.78 15.54
C ILE A 45 -21.53 -1.71 16.73
N ILE A 46 -20.90 -1.39 17.86
CA ILE A 46 -21.03 -2.10 19.14
C ILE A 46 -21.47 -1.09 20.22
N ASP A 47 -21.92 -1.56 21.37
CA ASP A 47 -22.42 -0.68 22.45
C ASP A 47 -21.43 0.40 22.89
N SER A 48 -20.12 0.13 22.80
CA SER A 48 -19.04 1.06 23.17
C SER A 48 -18.55 1.95 22.01
N GLY A 49 -19.17 1.90 20.82
CA GLY A 49 -18.81 2.68 19.65
C GLY A 49 -18.47 1.83 18.41
N LEU A 50 -17.41 2.20 17.69
CA LEU A 50 -16.96 1.45 16.50
C LEU A 50 -15.98 0.35 16.88
N GLY A 51 -16.34 -0.90 16.59
CA GLY A 51 -15.48 -2.06 16.67
C GLY A 51 -14.73 -2.30 15.36
N VAL A 52 -13.44 -2.63 15.42
CA VAL A 52 -12.65 -2.99 14.25
C VAL A 52 -12.81 -4.46 13.91
N ILE A 53 -13.18 -4.73 12.66
CA ILE A 53 -13.09 -6.06 12.06
C ILE A 53 -11.73 -6.19 11.37
N PHE A 54 -10.91 -7.12 11.84
CA PHE A 54 -9.57 -7.36 11.28
C PHE A 54 -9.25 -8.86 11.32
N SER A 55 -9.44 -9.52 10.20
CA SER A 55 -9.28 -10.98 10.11
C SER A 55 -7.81 -11.39 10.16
N LYS A 56 -7.50 -12.41 10.97
CA LYS A 56 -6.19 -13.07 11.00
C LYS A 56 -5.85 -13.75 9.66
N ASN A 57 -6.83 -13.92 8.77
CA ASN A 57 -6.68 -14.58 7.47
C ASN A 57 -6.17 -13.63 6.37
N ILE A 58 -6.05 -12.33 6.61
CA ILE A 58 -5.57 -11.36 5.62
C ILE A 58 -4.25 -11.79 4.96
N PRO A 59 -3.18 -12.18 5.70
CA PRO A 59 -1.94 -12.62 5.07
C PRO A 59 -2.12 -13.84 4.14
N LYS A 60 -3.01 -14.78 4.52
CA LYS A 60 -3.30 -15.97 3.70
C LYS A 60 -4.01 -15.59 2.39
N LEU A 61 -4.97 -14.67 2.46
CA LEU A 61 -5.69 -14.15 1.30
C LEU A 61 -4.74 -13.44 0.34
N ILE A 62 -3.87 -12.59 0.88
CA ILE A 62 -2.82 -11.89 0.14
C ILE A 62 -1.94 -12.89 -0.61
N LYS A 63 -1.38 -13.87 0.08
CA LYS A 63 -0.51 -14.89 -0.50
C LYS A 63 -1.18 -15.69 -1.62
N LYS A 64 -2.48 -15.96 -1.47
CA LYS A 64 -3.24 -16.73 -2.46
C LYS A 64 -3.47 -15.98 -3.77
N ASP A 65 -3.90 -14.73 -3.70
CA ASP A 65 -4.52 -14.05 -4.83
C ASP A 65 -3.78 -12.80 -5.33
N LEU A 66 -3.09 -12.08 -4.44
CA LEU A 66 -2.61 -10.72 -4.74
C LEU A 66 -1.60 -10.67 -5.87
N LYS A 67 -0.71 -11.67 -6.00
CA LYS A 67 0.27 -11.72 -7.11
C LYS A 67 -0.43 -11.75 -8.47
N LYS A 68 -1.46 -12.59 -8.61
CA LYS A 68 -2.25 -12.69 -9.85
C LYS A 68 -2.98 -11.39 -10.14
N ILE A 69 -3.61 -10.79 -9.13
CA ILE A 69 -4.35 -9.52 -9.25
C ILE A 69 -3.42 -8.40 -9.69
N THR A 70 -2.28 -8.24 -9.03
CA THR A 70 -1.27 -7.23 -9.37
C THR A 70 -0.71 -7.44 -10.79
N ASN A 71 -0.40 -8.69 -11.17
CA ASN A 71 0.06 -8.99 -12.52
C ASN A 71 -1.00 -8.66 -13.57
N THR A 72 -2.28 -8.89 -13.27
CA THR A 72 -3.39 -8.51 -14.17
C THR A 72 -3.46 -6.99 -14.33
N PHE A 73 -3.39 -6.24 -13.22
CA PHE A 73 -3.35 -4.77 -13.25
C PHE A 73 -2.18 -4.26 -14.09
N LEU A 74 -0.98 -4.76 -13.86
CA LEU A 74 0.22 -4.34 -14.59
C LEU A 74 0.10 -4.70 -16.08
N LYS A 75 -0.32 -5.93 -16.42
CA LYS A 75 -0.48 -6.38 -17.80
C LYS A 75 -1.49 -5.55 -18.57
N ASN A 76 -2.61 -5.18 -17.96
CA ASN A 76 -3.62 -4.31 -18.58
C ASN A 76 -3.06 -2.90 -18.90
N ASN A 77 -1.94 -2.53 -18.28
CA ASN A 77 -1.24 -1.27 -18.49
C ASN A 77 0.11 -1.47 -19.23
N ASN A 78 0.30 -2.60 -19.93
CA ASN A 78 1.51 -2.96 -20.65
C ASN A 78 2.78 -2.98 -19.79
N LEU A 79 2.65 -3.39 -18.52
CA LEU A 79 3.72 -3.47 -17.54
C LEU A 79 3.84 -4.87 -16.94
N GLU A 80 5.00 -5.13 -16.35
CA GLU A 80 5.31 -6.32 -15.56
C GLU A 80 5.96 -5.91 -14.23
N LEU A 81 6.01 -6.81 -13.25
CA LEU A 81 6.65 -6.56 -11.96
C LEU A 81 8.13 -6.13 -12.10
N LYS A 82 8.85 -6.64 -13.09
CA LYS A 82 10.23 -6.24 -13.38
C LYS A 82 10.39 -4.77 -13.76
N ASN A 83 9.33 -4.12 -14.24
CA ASN A 83 9.33 -2.69 -14.56
C ASN A 83 9.20 -1.80 -13.31
N ILE A 84 8.84 -2.39 -12.18
CA ILE A 84 8.64 -1.69 -10.91
C ILE A 84 9.97 -1.61 -10.17
N LYS A 85 10.44 -0.40 -9.97
CA LYS A 85 11.67 -0.12 -9.26
C LYS A 85 11.50 -0.15 -7.75
N GLU A 86 10.40 0.41 -7.28
CA GLU A 86 10.11 0.56 -5.85
C GLU A 86 8.66 0.20 -5.56
N PHE A 87 8.45 -0.44 -4.41
CA PHE A 87 7.12 -0.80 -3.91
C PHE A 87 6.78 0.08 -2.70
N ILE A 88 5.59 0.67 -2.73
CA ILE A 88 5.06 1.54 -1.68
C ILE A 88 3.73 0.96 -1.20
N PRO A 89 3.76 -0.17 -0.48
CA PRO A 89 2.55 -0.76 0.05
C PRO A 89 2.17 -0.12 1.39
N HIS A 90 0.85 0.07 1.59
CA HIS A 90 0.30 0.36 2.89
C HIS A 90 0.62 -0.78 3.88
N PRO A 91 1.21 -0.49 5.04
CA PRO A 91 1.62 -1.51 6.00
C PRO A 91 0.47 -1.82 6.96
N GLY A 92 -0.49 -2.64 6.54
CA GLY A 92 -1.60 -3.06 7.41
C GLY A 92 -1.17 -3.73 8.72
N GLY A 93 0.11 -4.13 8.82
CA GLY A 93 0.78 -4.74 9.97
C GLY A 93 2.05 -5.47 9.52
N ALA A 94 2.91 -5.86 10.47
CA ALA A 94 4.20 -6.52 10.14
C ALA A 94 4.00 -7.80 9.30
N LYS A 95 3.04 -8.65 9.67
CA LYS A 95 2.72 -9.90 8.94
C LYS A 95 2.17 -9.66 7.53
N VAL A 96 1.55 -8.50 7.28
CA VAL A 96 1.10 -8.09 5.95
C VAL A 96 2.31 -7.76 5.09
N LEU A 97 3.28 -7.02 5.62
CA LEU A 97 4.52 -6.72 4.91
C LEU A 97 5.34 -7.98 4.60
N ASP A 98 5.42 -8.94 5.55
CA ASP A 98 6.07 -10.22 5.30
C ASP A 98 5.39 -10.99 4.16
N ALA A 99 4.05 -11.01 4.14
CA ALA A 99 3.28 -11.63 3.07
C ALA A 99 3.49 -10.94 1.71
N LEU A 100 3.62 -9.61 1.69
CA LEU A 100 3.88 -8.84 0.46
C LEU A 100 5.30 -9.10 -0.08
N GLU A 101 6.31 -9.17 0.78
CA GLU A 101 7.68 -9.53 0.38
C GLU A 101 7.70 -10.92 -0.28
N GLU A 102 7.00 -11.91 0.31
CA GLU A 102 6.89 -13.26 -0.24
C GLU A 102 6.13 -13.28 -1.57
N VAL A 103 4.97 -12.59 -1.65
CA VAL A 103 4.12 -12.56 -2.84
C VAL A 103 4.83 -11.96 -4.06
N TYR A 104 5.59 -10.91 -3.85
CA TYR A 104 6.30 -10.20 -4.92
C TYR A 104 7.75 -10.68 -5.10
N ASP A 105 8.16 -11.70 -4.36
CA ASP A 105 9.54 -12.23 -4.37
C ASP A 105 10.58 -11.12 -4.16
N LEU A 106 10.32 -10.28 -3.19
CA LEU A 106 11.18 -9.15 -2.87
C LEU A 106 12.34 -9.56 -1.95
N LYS A 107 13.53 -9.07 -2.26
CA LYS A 107 14.67 -9.21 -1.34
C LYS A 107 14.36 -8.52 -0.02
N THR A 108 14.87 -9.09 1.07
CA THR A 108 14.80 -8.48 2.41
C THR A 108 15.22 -7.02 2.37
N GLY A 109 14.41 -6.15 2.98
CA GLY A 109 14.66 -4.71 3.03
C GLY A 109 14.03 -3.89 1.90
N LYS A 110 13.44 -4.51 0.90
CA LYS A 110 12.76 -3.78 -0.19
C LYS A 110 11.54 -2.99 0.30
N LEU A 111 10.87 -3.43 1.37
CA LEU A 111 9.77 -2.72 2.00
C LEU A 111 10.21 -1.90 3.24
N ASN A 112 11.47 -1.49 3.29
CA ASN A 112 12.03 -0.81 4.46
C ASN A 112 11.33 0.52 4.77
N HIS A 113 10.92 1.27 3.74
CA HIS A 113 10.17 2.51 3.94
C HIS A 113 8.84 2.24 4.66
N SER A 114 8.07 1.25 4.22
CA SER A 114 6.81 0.83 4.86
C SER A 114 7.03 0.34 6.30
N ARG A 115 8.09 -0.46 6.53
CA ARG A 115 8.43 -0.96 7.87
C ARG A 115 8.82 0.17 8.82
N GLN A 116 9.58 1.16 8.35
CA GLN A 116 9.99 2.31 9.18
C GLN A 116 8.80 3.21 9.53
N ILE A 117 7.88 3.46 8.60
CA ILE A 117 6.67 4.22 8.88
C ILE A 117 5.80 3.47 9.88
N LEU A 118 5.56 2.18 9.68
CA LEU A 118 4.80 1.36 10.62
C LEU A 118 5.43 1.36 12.03
N LYS A 119 6.75 1.26 12.12
CA LYS A 119 7.47 1.27 13.41
C LYS A 119 7.35 2.61 14.14
N ASN A 120 7.44 3.72 13.41
CA ASN A 120 7.56 5.04 14.01
C ASN A 120 6.21 5.69 14.30
N TYR A 121 5.19 5.38 13.50
CA TYR A 121 3.90 6.07 13.52
C TYR A 121 2.69 5.13 13.65
N GLY A 122 2.91 3.82 13.55
CA GLY A 122 1.81 2.86 13.48
C GLY A 122 1.08 2.88 12.13
N ASN A 123 -0.10 2.27 12.13
CA ASN A 123 -1.01 2.29 10.99
C ASN A 123 -1.95 3.49 11.09
N MET A 124 -1.68 4.54 10.32
CA MET A 124 -2.48 5.77 10.23
C MET A 124 -3.57 5.67 9.15
N SER A 125 -4.03 4.46 8.83
CA SER A 125 -5.03 4.21 7.79
C SER A 125 -4.58 4.77 6.42
N SER A 126 -5.44 5.51 5.71
CA SER A 126 -5.16 6.02 4.36
C SER A 126 -3.96 6.98 4.30
N ALA A 127 -3.68 7.73 5.35
CA ALA A 127 -2.54 8.65 5.38
C ALA A 127 -1.18 7.92 5.29
N THR A 128 -1.10 6.70 5.82
CA THR A 128 0.18 5.96 5.96
C THR A 128 0.92 5.81 4.64
N VAL A 129 0.23 5.52 3.55
CA VAL A 129 0.87 5.27 2.25
C VAL A 129 1.51 6.52 1.67
N LEU A 130 0.99 7.71 1.99
CA LEU A 130 1.58 8.99 1.59
C LEU A 130 2.85 9.30 2.39
N PHE A 131 2.91 8.98 3.68
CA PHE A 131 4.14 9.04 4.48
C PHE A 131 5.24 8.14 3.91
N ILE A 132 4.85 6.96 3.41
CA ILE A 132 5.81 6.02 2.79
C ILE A 132 6.30 6.59 1.47
N LEU A 133 5.41 7.16 0.65
CA LEU A 133 5.77 7.81 -0.61
C LEU A 133 6.75 8.96 -0.36
N GLU A 134 6.43 9.89 0.55
CA GLU A 134 7.30 11.00 0.94
C GLU A 134 8.69 10.48 1.32
N ARG A 135 8.76 9.50 2.23
CA ARG A 135 10.04 8.90 2.64
C ARG A 135 10.81 8.24 1.50
N ALA A 136 10.10 7.63 0.55
CA ALA A 136 10.73 6.98 -0.62
C ALA A 136 11.33 7.99 -1.59
N ILE A 137 10.78 9.22 -1.64
CA ILE A 137 11.22 10.28 -2.55
C ILE A 137 12.06 11.37 -1.87
N ASP A 138 12.13 11.41 -0.54
CA ASP A 138 12.72 12.47 0.30
C ASP A 138 14.20 12.81 0.01
N LYS A 139 14.91 11.94 -0.69
CA LYS A 139 16.28 12.24 -1.17
C LYS A 139 16.32 12.12 -2.67
N PHE A 140 15.80 13.15 -3.31
CA PHE A 140 15.65 13.16 -4.74
C PHE A 140 17.00 13.25 -5.44
N ASP A 141 17.49 12.13 -5.93
CA ASP A 141 18.59 12.08 -6.88
C ASP A 141 18.14 11.40 -8.19
N ASN A 142 18.91 11.51 -9.24
CA ASN A 142 18.64 10.85 -10.52
C ASN A 142 18.48 9.31 -10.40
N LYS A 143 18.95 8.71 -9.27
CA LYS A 143 18.80 7.30 -8.98
C LYS A 143 17.36 6.92 -8.62
N LYS A 144 16.50 7.89 -8.30
CA LYS A 144 15.08 7.66 -7.96
C LYS A 144 14.17 7.55 -9.19
N LYS A 145 14.64 7.89 -10.38
CA LYS A 145 13.84 7.73 -11.61
C LYS A 145 13.36 6.30 -11.78
N GLY A 146 12.11 6.13 -12.23
CA GLY A 146 11.52 4.83 -12.47
C GLY A 146 10.04 4.76 -12.10
N ARG A 147 9.49 3.55 -12.17
CA ARG A 147 8.10 3.27 -11.80
C ARG A 147 8.01 2.77 -10.37
N TYR A 148 7.03 3.27 -9.66
CA TYR A 148 6.73 2.94 -8.29
C TYR A 148 5.31 2.38 -8.22
N LEU A 149 5.14 1.22 -7.62
CA LEU A 149 3.83 0.63 -7.40
C LEU A 149 3.38 0.93 -5.97
N MET A 150 2.42 1.83 -5.85
CA MET A 150 1.76 2.13 -4.60
C MET A 150 0.52 1.26 -4.47
N THR A 151 0.36 0.61 -3.31
CA THR A 151 -0.78 -0.28 -3.06
C THR A 151 -1.35 -0.07 -1.66
N ALA A 152 -2.65 -0.25 -1.54
CA ALA A 152 -3.33 -0.24 -0.25
C ALA A 152 -4.33 -1.40 -0.17
N LEU A 153 -4.55 -1.90 1.04
CA LEU A 153 -5.53 -2.91 1.36
C LEU A 153 -6.51 -2.32 2.39
N GLY A 154 -7.78 -2.42 2.12
CA GLY A 154 -8.82 -1.82 2.94
C GLY A 154 -10.12 -2.62 2.98
N PRO A 155 -11.13 -2.07 3.68
CA PRO A 155 -12.47 -2.67 3.72
C PRO A 155 -13.06 -2.97 2.35
N GLY A 156 -13.86 -4.09 2.30
CA GLY A 156 -14.49 -4.51 1.05
C GLY A 156 -14.43 -6.03 0.82
N PHE A 157 -13.43 -6.78 1.03
CA PHE A 157 -12.02 -6.42 1.15
C PHE A 157 -11.48 -5.97 -0.21
N THR A 158 -10.75 -4.88 -0.26
CA THR A 158 -10.33 -4.28 -1.52
C THR A 158 -8.83 -3.99 -1.53
N SER A 159 -8.19 -4.22 -2.66
CA SER A 159 -6.83 -3.75 -2.97
C SER A 159 -6.89 -2.63 -3.99
N GLY A 160 -6.33 -1.47 -3.64
CA GLY A 160 -6.09 -0.37 -4.57
C GLY A 160 -4.67 -0.41 -5.12
N PHE A 161 -4.50 0.01 -6.37
CA PHE A 161 -3.23 0.07 -7.08
C PHE A 161 -3.05 1.43 -7.73
N MET A 162 -1.84 1.96 -7.64
CA MET A 162 -1.45 3.17 -8.35
C MET A 162 -0.02 3.00 -8.88
N ASN A 163 0.14 3.11 -10.18
CA ASN A 163 1.45 3.13 -10.82
C ASN A 163 1.89 4.58 -10.97
N LEU A 164 2.99 4.91 -10.30
CA LEU A 164 3.61 6.22 -10.31
C LEU A 164 4.87 6.17 -11.16
N LYS A 165 5.15 7.24 -11.90
CA LYS A 165 6.40 7.40 -12.65
C LYS A 165 7.11 8.68 -12.24
N ILE A 166 8.36 8.52 -11.86
CA ILE A 166 9.27 9.60 -11.53
C ILE A 166 10.22 9.79 -12.72
N ASN A 167 10.13 10.94 -13.40
CA ASN A 167 10.90 11.23 -14.62
C ASN A 167 12.11 12.10 -14.33
N ASN A 168 11.93 13.27 -13.71
CA ASN A 168 12.94 14.29 -13.47
C ASN A 168 12.91 14.78 -12.02
N LYS A 169 13.76 15.74 -11.68
CA LYS A 169 13.74 16.38 -10.35
C LYS A 169 12.35 16.93 -10.05
N ILE A 170 11.87 16.67 -8.86
CA ILE A 170 10.72 17.36 -8.27
C ILE A 170 11.20 18.71 -7.75
#